data_f5d50e5f56ba6ce430d340475a121176
#
_entry.id   f5d50e5f56ba6ce430d340475a121176
#
_cell.length_a   1.000
_cell.length_b   1.000
_cell.length_c   1.000
_cell.angle_alpha   90.00
_cell.angle_beta   90.00
_cell.angle_gamma   90.00
#
_symmetry.space_group_name_H-M   'P 1'
#
loop_
_entity.id
_entity.type
_entity.pdbx_description
1 polymer ?
#
loop_
_entity_poly.entity_id
_entity_poly.type
_entity_poly.pdbx_seq_one_letter_code
_entity_poly.pdbx_strand_id
1 'polypeptide(L)'
;MRLPESKIKAAIQHPEEEVRLTALHFFTKPLTDDQSVMPLVIQAAETYGVDSAFRILRDADRLPQTESTIDWLIGELHRDLDLASVDNDNYRFAIALVLCDADPMLIANRESEIRKAPLFPRQLRKPLAETAIAASWNWDVAWKKFLDWADKMSRRRKWSRSEHRRIHALVRLLARHRDGEAQLLALLRRENHGVEPGLAEWFDSYVVRLAGLMRLDESIPHIIERSHLAEDDVADECGDALGEIGTDAVVRAIAGDWECGDYDFRKIMCSALEKIHSDLCAKTCLDFLCEEQDGDVQLELGYALLAHFEFDSIDPVLQLAEGDDDDLHPDERGLRSRLVAAATIMEVTFPEYDEWHQEAVRTNYGWFEYDRKRIAENFGA
;
A
#
# COMPACT_ATOMS: atom_id res chain seq x y z
N MET A 1 -14.19 -16.76 12.42
CA MET A 1 -13.01 -17.65 12.11
C MET A 1 -12.37 -17.16 10.81
N ARG A 2 -11.08 -16.84 10.83
CA ARG A 2 -10.34 -16.27 9.69
C ARG A 2 -9.87 -17.36 8.70
N LEU A 3 -9.88 -17.01 7.41
CA LEU A 3 -9.37 -17.89 6.37
C LEU A 3 -7.85 -18.13 6.56
N PRO A 4 -7.33 -19.35 6.43
CA PRO A 4 -5.90 -19.61 6.49
C PRO A 4 -5.13 -18.81 5.41
N GLU A 5 -4.01 -18.20 5.78
CA GLU A 5 -3.16 -17.39 4.88
C GLU A 5 -2.71 -18.15 3.63
N SER A 6 -2.51 -19.48 3.74
CA SER A 6 -2.18 -20.33 2.60
C SER A 6 -3.26 -20.36 1.51
N LYS A 7 -4.53 -20.23 1.88
CA LYS A 7 -5.65 -20.12 0.95
C LYS A 7 -5.63 -18.76 0.24
N ILE A 8 -5.36 -17.68 0.99
CA ILE A 8 -5.23 -16.32 0.42
C ILE A 8 -4.05 -16.28 -0.56
N LYS A 9 -2.89 -16.87 -0.21
CA LYS A 9 -1.76 -17.02 -1.14
C LYS A 9 -2.13 -17.77 -2.41
N ALA A 10 -2.87 -18.88 -2.28
CA ALA A 10 -3.31 -19.66 -3.44
C ALA A 10 -4.19 -18.83 -4.40
N ALA A 11 -4.99 -17.90 -3.88
CA ALA A 11 -5.85 -17.04 -4.68
C ALA A 11 -5.09 -15.98 -5.52
N ILE A 12 -3.78 -15.77 -5.27
CA ILE A 12 -2.92 -14.97 -6.18
C ILE A 12 -2.80 -15.65 -7.56
N GLN A 13 -3.13 -16.94 -7.67
CA GLN A 13 -3.17 -17.71 -8.93
C GLN A 13 -4.60 -17.83 -9.52
N HIS A 14 -5.58 -17.12 -8.98
CA HIS A 14 -6.97 -17.23 -9.46
C HIS A 14 -7.10 -16.69 -10.90
N PRO A 15 -7.97 -17.31 -11.76
CA PRO A 15 -8.16 -16.85 -13.14
C PRO A 15 -8.70 -15.41 -13.23
N GLU A 16 -9.51 -14.97 -12.28
CA GLU A 16 -10.04 -13.62 -12.23
C GLU A 16 -9.05 -12.63 -11.64
N GLU A 17 -8.81 -11.53 -12.34
CA GLU A 17 -7.81 -10.53 -11.97
C GLU A 17 -8.13 -9.85 -10.63
N GLU A 18 -9.39 -9.49 -10.38
CA GLU A 18 -9.80 -8.82 -9.14
C GLU A 18 -9.59 -9.70 -7.92
N VAL A 19 -9.85 -11.00 -8.06
CA VAL A 19 -9.58 -11.99 -7.01
C VAL A 19 -8.07 -12.07 -6.72
N ARG A 20 -7.22 -12.08 -7.78
CA ARG A 20 -5.76 -12.04 -7.62
C ARG A 20 -5.29 -10.78 -6.90
N LEU A 21 -5.80 -9.61 -7.29
CA LEU A 21 -5.44 -8.32 -6.69
C LEU A 21 -5.91 -8.23 -5.23
N THR A 22 -7.14 -8.67 -4.95
CA THR A 22 -7.66 -8.72 -3.58
C THR A 22 -6.81 -9.61 -2.68
N ALA A 23 -6.40 -10.79 -3.18
CA ALA A 23 -5.50 -11.69 -2.46
C ALA A 23 -4.10 -11.07 -2.26
N LEU A 24 -3.57 -10.37 -3.28
CA LEU A 24 -2.27 -9.70 -3.18
C LEU A 24 -2.30 -8.55 -2.18
N HIS A 25 -3.38 -7.75 -2.14
CA HIS A 25 -3.51 -6.61 -1.24
C HIS A 25 -3.42 -7.01 0.24
N PHE A 26 -3.84 -8.22 0.60
CA PHE A 26 -3.62 -8.78 1.95
C PHE A 26 -2.14 -8.75 2.37
N PHE A 27 -1.21 -8.88 1.43
CA PHE A 27 0.23 -8.89 1.68
C PHE A 27 0.92 -7.55 1.41
N THR A 28 0.37 -6.72 0.52
CA THR A 28 1.02 -5.48 0.08
C THR A 28 0.53 -4.23 0.80
N LYS A 29 -0.70 -4.21 1.32
CA LYS A 29 -1.19 -3.10 2.15
C LYS A 29 -0.45 -3.00 3.48
N PRO A 30 -0.32 -4.07 4.30
CA PRO A 30 0.62 -4.08 5.41
C PRO A 30 2.07 -4.20 4.93
N LEU A 31 3.02 -3.95 5.82
CA LEU A 31 4.41 -4.36 5.58
C LEU A 31 4.55 -5.86 5.84
N THR A 32 4.88 -6.62 4.81
CA THR A 32 5.16 -8.06 4.96
C THR A 32 6.65 -8.36 4.79
N ASP A 33 7.16 -9.31 5.57
CA ASP A 33 8.49 -9.89 5.40
C ASP A 33 8.45 -11.25 4.68
N ASP A 34 7.27 -11.66 4.19
CA ASP A 34 7.04 -12.95 3.56
C ASP A 34 7.57 -13.00 2.12
N GLN A 35 8.78 -13.55 1.99
CA GLN A 35 9.44 -13.73 0.70
C GLN A 35 8.76 -14.74 -0.23
N SER A 36 7.76 -15.50 0.25
CA SER A 36 7.06 -16.50 -0.58
C SER A 36 5.98 -15.88 -1.47
N VAL A 37 5.61 -14.62 -1.25
CA VAL A 37 4.53 -13.96 -2.00
C VAL A 37 4.99 -13.54 -3.40
N MET A 38 6.16 -12.92 -3.52
CA MET A 38 6.66 -12.45 -4.83
C MET A 38 6.82 -13.58 -5.87
N PRO A 39 7.30 -14.79 -5.53
CA PRO A 39 7.28 -15.93 -6.46
C PRO A 39 5.88 -16.27 -6.99
N LEU A 40 4.82 -16.11 -6.19
CA LEU A 40 3.44 -16.33 -6.64
C LEU A 40 3.00 -15.23 -7.62
N VAL A 41 3.38 -13.98 -7.36
CA VAL A 41 3.14 -12.88 -8.30
C VAL A 41 3.82 -13.14 -9.65
N ILE A 42 5.06 -13.60 -9.62
CA ILE A 42 5.81 -14.00 -10.83
C ILE A 42 5.07 -15.11 -11.59
N GLN A 43 4.65 -16.15 -10.88
CA GLN A 43 3.90 -17.27 -11.50
C GLN A 43 2.58 -16.79 -12.13
N ALA A 44 1.85 -15.87 -11.48
CA ALA A 44 0.65 -15.28 -12.04
C ALA A 44 0.97 -14.45 -13.30
N ALA A 45 2.04 -13.66 -13.29
CA ALA A 45 2.49 -12.87 -14.45
C ALA A 45 2.84 -13.78 -15.64
N GLU A 46 3.51 -14.89 -15.41
CA GLU A 46 3.83 -15.88 -16.45
C GLU A 46 2.59 -16.59 -17.00
N THR A 47 1.61 -16.87 -16.13
CA THR A 47 0.39 -17.61 -16.49
C THR A 47 -0.58 -16.75 -17.31
N TYR A 48 -0.78 -15.50 -16.92
CA TYR A 48 -1.82 -14.64 -17.49
C TYR A 48 -1.29 -13.61 -18.52
N GLY A 49 0.03 -13.54 -18.68
CA GLY A 49 0.67 -12.70 -19.70
C GLY A 49 0.74 -11.21 -19.34
N VAL A 50 1.38 -10.45 -20.22
CA VAL A 50 1.76 -9.04 -20.01
C VAL A 50 0.56 -8.13 -19.73
N ASP A 51 -0.53 -8.32 -20.45
CA ASP A 51 -1.73 -7.47 -20.40
C ASP A 51 -2.40 -7.48 -19.01
N SER A 52 -2.30 -8.58 -18.28
CA SER A 52 -2.80 -8.71 -16.91
C SER A 52 -1.70 -8.50 -15.86
N ALA A 53 -0.45 -8.82 -16.20
CA ALA A 53 0.65 -8.84 -15.25
C ALA A 53 1.07 -7.45 -14.75
N PHE A 54 0.85 -6.38 -15.52
CA PHE A 54 1.32 -5.05 -15.11
C PHE A 54 0.61 -4.55 -13.84
N ARG A 55 -0.67 -4.88 -13.64
CA ARG A 55 -1.42 -4.47 -12.44
C ARG A 55 -0.90 -5.18 -11.20
N ILE A 56 -0.78 -6.50 -11.25
CA ILE A 56 -0.30 -7.29 -10.12
C ILE A 56 1.16 -6.96 -9.76
N LEU A 57 2.01 -6.67 -10.76
CA LEU A 57 3.39 -6.25 -10.54
C LEU A 57 3.49 -4.83 -9.98
N ARG A 58 2.63 -3.91 -10.42
CA ARG A 58 2.58 -2.55 -9.89
C ARG A 58 2.31 -2.53 -8.39
N ASP A 59 1.38 -3.39 -7.94
CA ASP A 59 0.97 -3.47 -6.55
C ASP A 59 1.93 -4.36 -5.71
N ALA A 60 2.91 -4.99 -6.35
CA ALA A 60 3.94 -5.83 -5.71
C ALA A 60 5.26 -5.09 -5.40
N ASP A 61 5.33 -3.77 -5.60
CA ASP A 61 6.55 -2.96 -5.40
C ASP A 61 7.03 -2.96 -3.93
N ARG A 62 6.12 -3.21 -2.98
CA ARG A 62 6.40 -3.29 -1.53
C ARG A 62 6.77 -4.69 -1.03
N LEU A 63 6.66 -5.73 -1.86
CA LEU A 63 6.98 -7.09 -1.47
C LEU A 63 8.50 -7.29 -1.31
N PRO A 64 8.93 -8.09 -0.32
CA PRO A 64 10.35 -8.41 -0.15
C PRO A 64 10.86 -9.22 -1.35
N GLN A 65 11.98 -8.76 -1.91
CA GLN A 65 12.64 -9.41 -3.03
C GLN A 65 13.75 -10.35 -2.55
N THR A 66 14.06 -11.35 -3.38
CA THR A 66 15.20 -12.26 -3.23
C THR A 66 16.09 -12.17 -4.46
N GLU A 67 17.29 -12.74 -4.43
CA GLU A 67 18.17 -12.81 -5.59
C GLU A 67 17.46 -13.43 -6.82
N SER A 68 16.67 -14.51 -6.60
CA SER A 68 15.96 -15.18 -7.69
C SER A 68 14.84 -14.33 -8.28
N THR A 69 14.13 -13.55 -7.46
CA THR A 69 13.08 -12.65 -7.98
C THR A 69 13.69 -11.45 -8.71
N ILE A 70 14.83 -10.95 -8.25
CA ILE A 70 15.61 -9.91 -8.98
C ILE A 70 16.11 -10.45 -10.32
N ASP A 71 16.63 -11.70 -10.38
CA ASP A 71 17.06 -12.32 -11.63
C ASP A 71 15.92 -12.41 -12.65
N TRP A 72 14.72 -12.82 -12.19
CA TRP A 72 13.54 -12.86 -13.04
C TRP A 72 13.16 -11.46 -13.56
N LEU A 73 13.09 -10.45 -12.68
CA LEU A 73 12.76 -9.07 -13.06
C LEU A 73 13.75 -8.51 -14.07
N ILE A 74 15.04 -8.78 -13.92
CA ILE A 74 16.08 -8.38 -14.88
C ILE A 74 15.88 -9.12 -16.22
N GLY A 75 15.57 -10.43 -16.16
CA GLY A 75 15.28 -11.23 -17.36
C GLY A 75 14.13 -10.66 -18.18
N GLU A 76 13.05 -10.22 -17.51
CA GLU A 76 11.91 -9.60 -18.15
C GLU A 76 12.26 -8.27 -18.85
N LEU A 77 13.22 -7.50 -18.33
CA LEU A 77 13.72 -6.28 -19.00
C LEU A 77 14.57 -6.55 -20.25
N HIS A 78 14.91 -7.80 -20.53
CA HIS A 78 15.59 -8.23 -21.75
C HIS A 78 14.66 -8.88 -22.79
N ARG A 79 13.36 -9.00 -22.51
CA ARG A 79 12.39 -9.54 -23.48
C ARG A 79 12.25 -8.63 -24.69
N ASP A 80 11.87 -9.22 -25.81
CA ASP A 80 11.48 -8.47 -27.01
C ASP A 80 9.98 -8.10 -26.89
N LEU A 81 9.70 -6.86 -26.48
CA LEU A 81 8.35 -6.33 -26.31
C LEU A 81 8.14 -5.15 -27.25
N ASP A 82 6.99 -5.14 -27.93
CA ASP A 82 6.56 -3.97 -28.72
C ASP A 82 6.13 -2.83 -27.77
N LEU A 83 7.01 -1.84 -27.58
CA LEU A 83 6.76 -0.68 -26.73
C LEU A 83 5.77 0.34 -27.31
N ALA A 84 5.24 0.12 -28.51
CA ALA A 84 4.09 0.87 -29.01
C ALA A 84 2.79 0.42 -28.32
N SER A 85 2.76 -0.80 -27.74
CA SER A 85 1.67 -1.25 -26.88
C SER A 85 1.76 -0.58 -25.52
N VAL A 86 0.63 0.02 -25.08
CA VAL A 86 0.50 0.66 -23.77
C VAL A 86 0.73 -0.35 -22.64
N ASP A 87 0.25 -1.59 -22.82
CA ASP A 87 0.38 -2.63 -21.80
C ASP A 87 1.82 -3.07 -21.61
N ASN A 88 2.56 -3.22 -22.72
CA ASN A 88 4.00 -3.52 -22.66
C ASN A 88 4.80 -2.40 -22.00
N ASP A 89 4.43 -1.13 -22.24
CA ASP A 89 5.06 0.03 -21.60
C ASP A 89 4.76 0.06 -20.10
N ASN A 90 3.50 -0.18 -19.71
CA ASN A 90 3.10 -0.27 -18.31
C ASN A 90 3.77 -1.44 -17.60
N TYR A 91 3.87 -2.60 -18.25
CA TYR A 91 4.52 -3.79 -17.71
C TYR A 91 6.00 -3.55 -17.39
N ARG A 92 6.77 -3.03 -18.36
CA ARG A 92 8.19 -2.71 -18.12
C ARG A 92 8.38 -1.66 -17.01
N PHE A 93 7.43 -0.72 -16.90
CA PHE A 93 7.43 0.28 -15.83
C PHE A 93 7.19 -0.35 -14.45
N ALA A 94 6.22 -1.25 -14.33
CA ALA A 94 5.94 -1.97 -13.10
C ALA A 94 7.17 -2.76 -12.63
N ILE A 95 7.80 -3.53 -13.53
CA ILE A 95 9.05 -4.25 -13.25
C ILE A 95 10.16 -3.30 -12.77
N ALA A 96 10.34 -2.18 -13.46
CA ALA A 96 11.39 -1.23 -13.12
C ALA A 96 11.15 -0.51 -11.78
N LEU A 97 9.88 -0.31 -11.38
CA LEU A 97 9.51 0.22 -10.06
C LEU A 97 9.84 -0.78 -8.96
N VAL A 98 9.47 -2.06 -9.11
CA VAL A 98 9.83 -3.11 -8.14
C VAL A 98 11.36 -3.16 -7.93
N LEU A 99 12.16 -3.05 -9.01
CA LEU A 99 13.62 -3.01 -8.92
C LEU A 99 14.14 -1.74 -8.21
N CYS A 100 13.51 -0.59 -8.43
CA CYS A 100 13.89 0.66 -7.76
C CYS A 100 13.56 0.65 -6.25
N ASP A 101 12.52 -0.09 -5.85
CA ASP A 101 12.05 -0.17 -4.47
C ASP A 101 12.61 -1.39 -3.71
N ALA A 102 13.32 -2.28 -4.41
CA ALA A 102 13.97 -3.44 -3.82
C ALA A 102 15.08 -3.09 -2.82
N ASP A 103 15.53 -4.11 -2.07
CA ASP A 103 16.62 -3.95 -1.12
C ASP A 103 17.88 -3.39 -1.79
N PRO A 104 18.44 -2.26 -1.31
CA PRO A 104 19.68 -1.69 -1.84
C PRO A 104 20.83 -2.68 -1.91
N MET A 105 20.92 -3.64 -0.97
CA MET A 105 21.96 -4.66 -0.98
C MET A 105 21.84 -5.61 -2.16
N LEU A 106 20.60 -5.94 -2.59
CA LEU A 106 20.35 -6.75 -3.78
C LEU A 106 20.64 -5.98 -5.08
N ILE A 107 20.44 -4.66 -5.07
CA ILE A 107 20.58 -3.81 -6.26
C ILE A 107 22.01 -3.32 -6.47
N ALA A 108 22.78 -3.07 -5.40
CA ALA A 108 24.09 -2.42 -5.47
C ALA A 108 25.06 -3.06 -6.47
N ASN A 109 25.11 -4.38 -6.50
CA ASN A 109 25.97 -5.13 -7.41
C ASN A 109 25.39 -5.34 -8.83
N ARG A 110 24.09 -5.06 -9.01
CA ARG A 110 23.35 -5.31 -10.22
C ARG A 110 22.94 -4.01 -10.97
N GLU A 111 23.17 -2.82 -10.35
CA GLU A 111 22.73 -1.51 -10.89
C GLU A 111 23.14 -1.31 -12.34
N SER A 112 24.43 -1.58 -12.68
CA SER A 112 24.93 -1.39 -14.03
C SER A 112 24.29 -2.33 -15.06
N GLU A 113 23.95 -3.56 -14.68
CA GLU A 113 23.22 -4.52 -15.50
C GLU A 113 21.78 -4.06 -15.75
N ILE A 114 21.06 -3.76 -14.66
CA ILE A 114 19.66 -3.30 -14.72
C ILE A 114 19.55 -2.03 -15.58
N ARG A 115 20.40 -1.04 -15.35
CA ARG A 115 20.38 0.24 -16.08
C ARG A 115 20.66 0.10 -17.57
N LYS A 116 21.38 -0.94 -17.98
CA LYS A 116 21.71 -1.24 -19.39
C LYS A 116 20.66 -2.11 -20.07
N ALA A 117 19.75 -2.72 -19.31
CA ALA A 117 18.70 -3.55 -19.90
C ALA A 117 17.87 -2.73 -20.90
N PRO A 118 17.54 -3.32 -22.08
CA PRO A 118 16.90 -2.60 -23.19
C PRO A 118 15.59 -1.93 -22.81
N LEU A 119 14.77 -2.59 -21.99
CA LEU A 119 13.46 -2.11 -21.58
C LEU A 119 13.50 -1.21 -20.35
N PHE A 120 14.65 -1.02 -19.67
CA PHE A 120 14.68 -0.22 -18.44
C PHE A 120 14.40 1.27 -18.73
N PRO A 121 13.35 1.90 -18.12
CA PRO A 121 12.93 3.26 -18.39
C PRO A 121 14.02 4.29 -18.04
N ARG A 122 14.30 5.22 -18.98
CA ARG A 122 15.37 6.22 -18.79
C ARG A 122 15.16 7.09 -17.55
N GLN A 123 13.91 7.46 -17.26
CA GLN A 123 13.55 8.29 -16.09
C GLN A 123 13.78 7.61 -14.75
N LEU A 124 13.85 6.29 -14.68
CA LEU A 124 14.11 5.52 -13.46
C LEU A 124 15.61 5.22 -13.24
N ARG A 125 16.49 5.56 -14.17
CA ARG A 125 17.94 5.33 -14.01
C ARG A 125 18.55 6.06 -12.83
N LYS A 126 18.07 7.26 -12.52
CA LYS A 126 18.55 8.03 -11.39
C LYS A 126 18.02 7.47 -10.06
N PRO A 127 16.72 7.20 -9.89
CA PRO A 127 16.21 6.48 -8.72
C PRO A 127 16.96 5.18 -8.44
N LEU A 128 17.14 4.31 -9.45
CA LEU A 128 17.88 3.05 -9.30
C LEU A 128 19.31 3.27 -8.77
N ALA A 129 20.04 4.24 -9.35
CA ALA A 129 21.41 4.55 -8.89
C ALA A 129 21.42 5.08 -7.44
N GLU A 130 20.41 5.85 -7.04
CA GLU A 130 20.27 6.33 -5.65
C GLU A 130 19.99 5.16 -4.69
N THR A 131 19.14 4.20 -5.08
CA THR A 131 18.91 2.95 -4.32
C THR A 131 20.21 2.16 -4.18
N ALA A 132 20.95 1.94 -5.27
CA ALA A 132 22.21 1.20 -5.24
C ALA A 132 23.26 1.86 -4.31
N ILE A 133 23.40 3.18 -4.36
CA ILE A 133 24.34 3.93 -3.50
C ILE A 133 23.94 3.85 -2.02
N ALA A 134 22.64 3.78 -1.75
CA ALA A 134 22.10 3.73 -0.39
C ALA A 134 22.51 2.45 0.37
N ALA A 135 22.90 1.39 -0.32
CA ALA A 135 23.48 0.19 0.31
C ALA A 135 24.71 0.50 1.20
N SER A 136 25.42 1.60 0.92
CA SER A 136 26.60 2.03 1.69
C SER A 136 26.30 3.05 2.79
N TRP A 137 25.05 3.49 2.95
CA TRP A 137 24.69 4.48 3.95
C TRP A 137 24.54 3.84 5.32
N ASN A 138 24.88 4.60 6.36
CA ASN A 138 24.44 4.42 7.74
C ASN A 138 23.34 5.44 8.04
N TRP A 139 22.77 5.37 9.23
CA TRP A 139 21.72 6.29 9.68
C TRP A 139 22.11 7.76 9.51
N ASP A 140 23.30 8.18 9.98
CA ASP A 140 23.70 9.60 9.95
C ASP A 140 23.77 10.14 8.52
N VAL A 141 24.31 9.35 7.59
CA VAL A 141 24.39 9.72 6.18
C VAL A 141 23.00 9.82 5.55
N ALA A 142 22.15 8.83 5.79
CA ALA A 142 20.79 8.80 5.27
C ALA A 142 19.94 9.94 5.85
N TRP A 143 20.04 10.17 7.16
CA TRP A 143 19.35 11.25 7.86
C TRP A 143 19.76 12.62 7.36
N LYS A 144 21.07 12.87 7.19
CA LYS A 144 21.54 14.11 6.60
C LYS A 144 20.99 14.35 5.20
N LYS A 145 20.93 13.31 4.36
CA LYS A 145 20.35 13.44 3.00
C LYS A 145 18.85 13.75 3.05
N PHE A 146 18.13 13.17 4.01
CA PHE A 146 16.73 13.49 4.25
C PHE A 146 16.55 14.96 4.64
N LEU A 147 17.34 15.46 5.59
CA LEU A 147 17.30 16.88 5.99
C LEU A 147 17.68 17.82 4.85
N ASP A 148 18.75 17.55 4.11
CA ASP A 148 19.17 18.33 2.94
C ASP A 148 18.08 18.37 1.87
N TRP A 149 17.31 17.30 1.74
CA TRP A 149 16.20 17.22 0.81
C TRP A 149 15.00 18.01 1.35
N ALA A 150 14.62 17.85 2.60
CA ALA A 150 13.53 18.57 3.24
C ALA A 150 13.77 20.09 3.15
N ASP A 151 14.98 20.58 3.41
CA ASP A 151 15.36 22.00 3.27
C ASP A 151 15.19 22.50 1.81
N LYS A 152 15.56 21.72 0.82
CA LYS A 152 15.34 22.07 -0.59
C LYS A 152 13.88 22.19 -0.94
N MET A 153 13.07 21.30 -0.41
CA MET A 153 11.66 21.21 -0.76
C MET A 153 10.82 22.31 -0.06
N SER A 154 11.14 22.68 1.18
CA SER A 154 10.48 23.78 1.88
C SER A 154 10.56 25.13 1.15
N ARG A 155 11.60 25.30 0.32
CA ARG A 155 11.82 26.52 -0.47
C ARG A 155 11.05 26.52 -1.79
N ARG A 156 10.32 25.46 -2.14
CA ARG A 156 9.60 25.31 -3.40
C ARG A 156 8.09 25.45 -3.23
N ARG A 157 7.45 26.16 -4.15
CA ARG A 157 5.99 26.38 -4.15
C ARG A 157 5.18 25.24 -4.79
N LYS A 158 5.80 24.34 -5.53
CA LYS A 158 5.14 23.21 -6.22
C LYS A 158 6.06 22.01 -6.26
N TRP A 159 5.47 20.84 -6.08
CA TRP A 159 6.12 19.55 -6.07
C TRP A 159 5.76 18.75 -7.32
N SER A 160 6.74 18.03 -7.84
CA SER A 160 6.49 17.08 -8.91
C SER A 160 6.27 15.67 -8.34
N ARG A 161 5.51 14.84 -9.05
CA ARG A 161 5.34 13.42 -8.68
C ARG A 161 6.68 12.68 -8.53
N SER A 162 7.69 13.05 -9.31
CA SER A 162 9.02 12.45 -9.21
C SER A 162 9.73 12.81 -7.90
N GLU A 163 9.49 14.00 -7.36
CA GLU A 163 10.06 14.43 -6.08
C GLU A 163 9.36 13.72 -4.90
N HIS A 164 8.04 13.54 -4.96
CA HIS A 164 7.31 12.71 -4.00
C HIS A 164 7.85 11.28 -3.96
N ARG A 165 7.95 10.60 -5.11
CA ARG A 165 8.52 9.24 -5.14
C ARG A 165 9.90 9.17 -4.54
N ARG A 166 10.74 10.18 -4.80
CA ARG A 166 12.11 10.20 -4.33
C ARG A 166 12.21 10.33 -2.81
N ILE A 167 11.36 11.14 -2.17
CA ILE A 167 11.37 11.24 -0.71
C ILE A 167 10.83 9.96 -0.07
N HIS A 168 9.76 9.39 -0.60
CA HIS A 168 9.24 8.12 -0.12
C HIS A 168 10.29 7.00 -0.22
N ALA A 169 11.05 6.93 -1.31
CA ALA A 169 12.17 6.01 -1.43
C ALA A 169 13.25 6.28 -0.36
N LEU A 170 13.59 7.54 -0.10
CA LEU A 170 14.57 7.91 0.91
C LEU A 170 14.09 7.56 2.33
N VAL A 171 12.81 7.78 2.64
CA VAL A 171 12.21 7.41 3.93
C VAL A 171 12.24 5.88 4.12
N ARG A 172 11.91 5.09 3.08
CA ARG A 172 12.06 3.62 3.12
C ARG A 172 13.51 3.17 3.36
N LEU A 173 14.47 3.88 2.75
CA LEU A 173 15.90 3.58 2.99
C LEU A 173 16.32 3.90 4.43
N LEU A 174 15.83 5.01 4.99
CA LEU A 174 16.05 5.36 6.40
C LEU A 174 15.49 4.31 7.35
N ALA A 175 14.28 3.81 7.09
CA ALA A 175 13.60 2.85 7.95
C ALA A 175 14.39 1.55 8.20
N ARG A 176 15.38 1.25 7.37
CA ARG A 176 16.27 0.09 7.53
C ARG A 176 17.31 0.24 8.64
N HIS A 177 17.52 1.48 9.10
CA HIS A 177 18.57 1.80 10.08
C HIS A 177 18.00 1.91 11.49
N ARG A 178 17.98 0.78 12.23
CA ARG A 178 17.43 0.70 13.61
C ARG A 178 18.17 1.57 14.63
N ASP A 179 19.38 1.94 14.37
CA ASP A 179 20.21 2.86 15.20
C ASP A 179 19.61 4.29 15.27
N GLY A 180 18.66 4.63 14.41
CA GLY A 180 17.91 5.90 14.43
C GLY A 180 16.67 5.95 15.33
N GLU A 181 16.21 4.84 15.91
CA GLU A 181 14.95 4.74 16.66
C GLU A 181 14.83 5.76 17.79
N ALA A 182 15.86 5.88 18.63
CA ALA A 182 15.86 6.81 19.76
C ALA A 182 15.74 8.28 19.31
N GLN A 183 16.39 8.66 18.22
CA GLN A 183 16.30 9.99 17.65
C GLN A 183 14.89 10.25 17.09
N LEU A 184 14.32 9.30 16.40
CA LEU A 184 12.98 9.40 15.82
C LEU A 184 11.91 9.54 16.91
N LEU A 185 11.95 8.71 17.95
CA LEU A 185 11.05 8.81 19.11
C LEU A 185 11.20 10.14 19.84
N ALA A 186 12.41 10.69 19.94
CA ALA A 186 12.63 12.01 20.53
C ALA A 186 12.00 13.13 19.68
N LEU A 187 11.94 12.97 18.36
CA LEU A 187 11.25 13.91 17.47
C LEU A 187 9.73 13.82 17.61
N LEU A 188 9.17 12.61 17.64
CA LEU A 188 7.74 12.40 17.83
C LEU A 188 7.21 12.94 19.16
N ARG A 189 8.03 13.00 20.21
CA ARG A 189 7.66 13.53 21.53
C ARG A 189 7.69 15.05 21.63
N ARG A 190 8.12 15.76 20.61
CA ARG A 190 8.24 17.23 20.63
C ARG A 190 7.00 17.87 20.04
N GLU A 191 6.44 18.86 20.74
CA GLU A 191 5.36 19.71 20.22
C GLU A 191 5.85 20.65 19.11
N ASN A 192 7.16 20.92 19.05
CA ASN A 192 7.77 21.76 18.03
C ASN A 192 9.18 21.24 17.72
N HIS A 193 9.39 20.78 16.49
CA HIS A 193 10.64 20.14 16.07
C HIS A 193 11.83 21.11 15.91
N GLY A 194 11.66 22.40 16.25
CA GLY A 194 12.68 23.44 16.04
C GLY A 194 12.95 23.67 14.55
N VAL A 195 12.05 23.22 13.69
CA VAL A 195 12.02 23.41 12.24
C VAL A 195 11.18 24.66 11.96
N GLU A 196 11.50 25.42 10.91
CA GLU A 196 10.68 26.59 10.54
C GLU A 196 9.23 26.18 10.26
N PRO A 197 8.22 27.01 10.60
CA PRO A 197 6.80 26.65 10.50
C PRO A 197 6.37 26.07 9.14
N GLY A 198 6.92 26.53 8.03
CA GLY A 198 6.62 25.99 6.70
C GLY A 198 7.29 24.67 6.36
N LEU A 199 8.16 24.14 7.25
CA LEU A 199 8.79 22.82 7.18
C LEU A 199 8.11 21.83 8.14
N ALA A 200 7.41 22.34 9.18
CA ALA A 200 6.94 21.52 10.29
C ALA A 200 5.94 20.46 9.83
N GLU A 201 4.90 20.83 9.08
CA GLU A 201 3.87 19.90 8.59
C GLU A 201 4.47 18.79 7.71
N TRP A 202 5.32 19.17 6.79
CA TRP A 202 6.01 18.26 5.89
C TRP A 202 6.94 17.29 6.60
N PHE A 203 7.70 17.81 7.57
CA PHE A 203 8.63 17.04 8.34
C PHE A 203 7.88 16.05 9.23
N ASP A 204 6.76 16.45 9.82
CA ASP A 204 5.92 15.60 10.66
C ASP A 204 5.35 14.43 9.90
N SER A 205 4.80 14.62 8.70
CA SER A 205 4.29 13.56 7.84
C SER A 205 5.35 12.47 7.61
N TYR A 206 6.58 12.83 7.24
CA TYR A 206 7.65 11.85 7.02
C TYR A 206 8.23 11.23 8.30
N VAL A 207 8.22 11.94 9.42
CA VAL A 207 8.62 11.40 10.73
C VAL A 207 7.61 10.35 11.19
N VAL A 208 6.33 10.60 11.04
CA VAL A 208 5.24 9.65 11.31
C VAL A 208 5.37 8.42 10.41
N ARG A 209 5.50 8.63 9.09
CA ARG A 209 5.69 7.53 8.15
C ARG A 209 6.92 6.69 8.46
N LEU A 210 8.05 7.32 8.82
CA LEU A 210 9.26 6.61 9.18
C LEU A 210 9.05 5.73 10.41
N ALA A 211 8.29 6.20 11.42
CA ALA A 211 7.97 5.40 12.59
C ALA A 211 7.12 4.17 12.25
N GLY A 212 6.16 4.32 11.33
CA GLY A 212 5.37 3.20 10.78
C GLY A 212 6.26 2.16 10.10
N LEU A 213 7.09 2.59 9.14
CA LEU A 213 8.01 1.73 8.40
C LEU A 213 9.04 1.03 9.31
N MET A 214 9.44 1.66 10.41
CA MET A 214 10.30 1.07 11.44
C MET A 214 9.52 0.21 12.44
N ARG A 215 8.20 0.15 12.37
CA ARG A 215 7.30 -0.61 13.26
C ARG A 215 7.59 -0.32 14.74
N LEU A 216 7.60 0.97 15.11
CA LEU A 216 7.94 1.41 16.46
C LEU A 216 6.68 1.44 17.35
N ASP A 217 6.44 0.40 18.15
CA ASP A 217 5.31 0.34 19.09
C ASP A 217 5.30 1.53 20.06
N GLU A 218 6.46 2.02 20.50
CA GLU A 218 6.59 3.16 21.40
C GLU A 218 6.10 4.48 20.76
N SER A 219 5.95 4.54 19.45
CA SER A 219 5.42 5.70 18.74
C SER A 219 3.89 5.78 18.71
N ILE A 220 3.19 4.67 18.98
CA ILE A 220 1.72 4.58 18.85
C ILE A 220 0.98 5.72 19.56
N PRO A 221 1.22 6.03 20.87
CA PRO A 221 0.49 7.10 21.53
C PRO A 221 0.68 8.47 20.87
N HIS A 222 1.89 8.73 20.35
CA HIS A 222 2.22 10.00 19.70
C HIS A 222 1.60 10.13 18.31
N ILE A 223 1.42 9.00 17.59
CA ILE A 223 0.76 8.99 16.28
C ILE A 223 -0.75 9.16 16.47
N ILE A 224 -1.36 8.48 17.45
CA ILE A 224 -2.79 8.67 17.81
C ILE A 224 -3.07 10.13 18.21
N GLU A 225 -2.25 10.74 19.05
CA GLU A 225 -2.40 12.15 19.43
C GLU A 225 -2.35 13.08 18.21
N ARG A 226 -1.43 12.81 17.27
CA ARG A 226 -1.30 13.59 16.04
C ARG A 226 -2.50 13.43 15.11
N SER A 227 -3.07 12.25 14.99
CA SER A 227 -4.23 12.03 14.13
C SER A 227 -5.47 12.81 14.54
N HIS A 228 -5.58 13.23 15.80
CA HIS A 228 -6.63 14.14 16.28
C HIS A 228 -6.37 15.63 15.98
N LEU A 229 -5.13 16.01 15.72
CA LEU A 229 -4.69 17.40 15.62
C LEU A 229 -4.26 17.80 14.21
N ALA A 230 -4.04 16.85 13.35
CA ALA A 230 -3.41 17.04 12.05
C ALA A 230 -4.40 17.50 10.98
N GLU A 231 -3.91 18.30 10.04
CA GLU A 231 -4.57 18.52 8.76
C GLU A 231 -4.39 17.31 7.83
N ASP A 232 -5.21 17.20 6.79
CA ASP A 232 -5.45 16.01 5.94
C ASP A 232 -4.19 15.16 5.63
N ASP A 233 -3.12 15.76 5.11
CA ASP A 233 -1.93 15.02 4.66
C ASP A 233 -1.19 14.28 5.81
N VAL A 234 -1.13 14.86 7.02
CA VAL A 234 -0.47 14.26 8.19
C VAL A 234 -1.38 13.22 8.84
N ALA A 235 -2.68 13.44 8.80
CA ALA A 235 -3.67 12.53 9.33
C ALA A 235 -3.68 11.22 8.55
N ASP A 236 -3.66 11.27 7.21
CA ASP A 236 -3.53 10.09 6.35
C ASP A 236 -2.25 9.29 6.63
N GLU A 237 -1.10 9.99 6.79
CA GLU A 237 0.15 9.33 7.15
C GLU A 237 0.12 8.70 8.55
N CYS A 238 -0.69 9.22 9.50
CA CYS A 238 -0.91 8.57 10.80
C CYS A 238 -1.63 7.22 10.63
N GLY A 239 -2.69 7.17 9.83
CA GLY A 239 -3.39 5.93 9.51
C GLY A 239 -2.48 4.91 8.84
N ASP A 240 -1.70 5.35 7.85
CA ASP A 240 -0.72 4.51 7.17
C ASP A 240 0.34 3.96 8.13
N ALA A 241 0.92 4.81 8.98
CA ALA A 241 1.96 4.42 9.92
C ALA A 241 1.46 3.43 10.98
N LEU A 242 0.26 3.64 11.53
CA LEU A 242 -0.36 2.70 12.47
C LEU A 242 -0.63 1.34 11.79
N GLY A 243 -1.13 1.34 10.56
CA GLY A 243 -1.31 0.12 9.78
C GLY A 243 0.01 -0.61 9.49
N GLU A 244 1.12 0.12 9.27
CA GLU A 244 2.45 -0.44 9.04
C GLU A 244 3.09 -0.99 10.33
N ILE A 245 2.85 -0.37 11.51
CA ILE A 245 3.20 -0.96 12.81
C ILE A 245 2.47 -2.29 12.98
N GLY A 246 1.18 -2.34 12.69
CA GLY A 246 0.43 -3.57 12.44
C GLY A 246 0.25 -4.49 13.66
N THR A 247 0.32 -3.97 14.90
CA THR A 247 0.25 -4.78 16.13
C THR A 247 -1.10 -4.64 16.86
N ASP A 248 -1.42 -5.61 17.70
CA ASP A 248 -2.58 -5.51 18.59
C ASP A 248 -2.54 -4.32 19.57
N ALA A 249 -1.35 -3.74 19.79
CA ALA A 249 -1.22 -2.52 20.58
C ALA A 249 -1.84 -1.32 19.86
N VAL A 250 -1.70 -1.24 18.52
CA VAL A 250 -2.37 -0.24 17.69
C VAL A 250 -3.89 -0.39 17.78
N VAL A 251 -4.40 -1.62 17.63
CA VAL A 251 -5.86 -1.88 17.70
C VAL A 251 -6.43 -1.41 19.04
N ARG A 252 -5.73 -1.71 20.15
CA ARG A 252 -6.17 -1.26 21.49
C ARG A 252 -6.10 0.25 21.65
N ALA A 253 -5.10 0.91 21.07
CA ALA A 253 -4.99 2.37 21.12
C ALA A 253 -6.13 3.04 20.32
N ILE A 254 -6.41 2.56 19.11
CA ILE A 254 -7.54 3.03 18.30
C ILE A 254 -8.86 2.82 19.07
N ALA A 255 -9.07 1.62 19.65
CA ALA A 255 -10.28 1.32 20.39
C ALA A 255 -10.46 2.21 21.63
N GLY A 256 -9.36 2.60 22.29
CA GLY A 256 -9.41 3.50 23.45
C GLY A 256 -9.88 4.92 23.10
N ASP A 257 -9.61 5.37 21.89
CA ASP A 257 -9.89 6.73 21.43
C ASP A 257 -11.10 6.83 20.47
N TRP A 258 -11.70 5.70 20.07
CA TRP A 258 -12.76 5.64 19.06
C TRP A 258 -13.98 6.51 19.38
N GLU A 259 -14.50 6.42 20.62
CA GLU A 259 -15.68 7.19 21.06
C GLU A 259 -15.40 8.69 21.14
N CYS A 260 -14.16 9.09 21.42
CA CYS A 260 -13.73 10.48 21.50
C CYS A 260 -13.34 11.07 20.14
N GLY A 261 -13.10 10.20 19.15
CA GLY A 261 -12.69 10.57 17.81
C GLY A 261 -13.82 11.22 17.03
N ASP A 262 -13.50 12.26 16.27
CA ASP A 262 -14.41 12.85 15.29
C ASP A 262 -14.53 11.97 14.04
N TYR A 263 -15.28 12.44 13.04
CA TYR A 263 -15.48 11.75 11.77
C TYR A 263 -14.15 11.45 11.05
N ASP A 264 -13.28 12.45 10.94
CA ASP A 264 -12.01 12.32 10.20
C ASP A 264 -11.09 11.31 10.88
N PHE A 265 -10.95 11.37 12.22
CA PHE A 265 -10.21 10.40 13.00
C PHE A 265 -10.71 8.97 12.73
N ARG A 266 -12.02 8.71 12.86
CA ARG A 266 -12.58 7.37 12.68
C ARG A 266 -12.35 6.84 11.27
N LYS A 267 -12.53 7.68 10.24
CA LYS A 267 -12.29 7.32 8.84
C LYS A 267 -10.81 6.94 8.60
N ILE A 268 -9.88 7.73 9.12
CA ILE A 268 -8.45 7.45 9.00
C ILE A 268 -8.06 6.18 9.73
N MET A 269 -8.61 5.95 10.93
CA MET A 269 -8.34 4.74 11.71
C MET A 269 -8.87 3.47 11.03
N CYS A 270 -9.95 3.52 10.26
CA CYS A 270 -10.39 2.42 9.42
C CYS A 270 -9.30 1.98 8.42
N SER A 271 -8.59 2.94 7.80
CA SER A 271 -7.46 2.64 6.90
C SER A 271 -6.30 1.94 7.62
N ALA A 272 -6.05 2.25 8.90
CA ALA A 272 -5.08 1.53 9.72
C ALA A 272 -5.56 0.10 10.03
N LEU A 273 -6.82 -0.03 10.48
CA LEU A 273 -7.42 -1.32 10.84
C LEU A 273 -7.47 -2.28 9.64
N GLU A 274 -7.71 -1.79 8.41
CA GLU A 274 -7.67 -2.60 7.18
C GLU A 274 -6.35 -3.35 7.00
N LYS A 275 -5.25 -2.83 7.53
CA LYS A 275 -3.89 -3.38 7.37
C LYS A 275 -3.44 -4.30 8.50
N ILE A 276 -4.19 -4.39 9.60
CA ILE A 276 -3.78 -5.14 10.81
C ILE A 276 -4.49 -6.49 10.85
N HIS A 277 -3.86 -7.52 10.32
CA HIS A 277 -4.46 -8.84 10.19
C HIS A 277 -4.38 -9.66 11.48
N SER A 278 -5.17 -9.30 12.50
CA SER A 278 -5.29 -10.04 13.75
C SER A 278 -6.75 -10.33 14.11
N ASP A 279 -6.98 -11.37 14.92
CA ASP A 279 -8.33 -11.72 15.38
C ASP A 279 -8.93 -10.61 16.27
N LEU A 280 -8.06 -9.89 17.00
CA LEU A 280 -8.49 -8.72 17.79
C LEU A 280 -8.98 -7.62 16.86
N CYS A 281 -8.26 -7.34 15.77
CA CYS A 281 -8.63 -6.29 14.81
C CYS A 281 -9.96 -6.58 14.13
N ALA A 282 -10.14 -7.80 13.60
CA ALA A 282 -11.39 -8.19 12.97
C ALA A 282 -12.59 -8.08 13.92
N LYS A 283 -12.41 -8.53 15.19
CA LYS A 283 -13.45 -8.37 16.21
C LYS A 283 -13.75 -6.91 16.51
N THR A 284 -12.70 -6.07 16.65
CA THR A 284 -12.87 -4.64 16.94
C THR A 284 -13.61 -3.93 15.82
N CYS A 285 -13.29 -4.24 14.54
CA CYS A 285 -14.03 -3.70 13.40
C CYS A 285 -15.50 -4.11 13.39
N LEU A 286 -15.84 -5.35 13.77
CA LEU A 286 -17.22 -5.80 13.91
C LEU A 286 -17.95 -5.07 15.04
N ASP A 287 -17.31 -4.91 16.21
CA ASP A 287 -17.86 -4.20 17.35
C ASP A 287 -18.14 -2.72 16.95
N PHE A 288 -17.20 -2.05 16.28
CA PHE A 288 -17.38 -0.69 15.79
C PHE A 288 -18.50 -0.58 14.75
N LEU A 289 -18.57 -1.49 13.80
CA LEU A 289 -19.61 -1.47 12.77
C LEU A 289 -21.02 -1.57 13.38
N CYS A 290 -21.19 -2.33 14.46
CA CYS A 290 -22.47 -2.46 15.15
C CYS A 290 -22.91 -1.17 15.86
N GLU A 291 -21.97 -0.29 16.23
CA GLU A 291 -22.24 0.92 17.02
C GLU A 291 -22.20 2.20 16.17
N GLU A 292 -21.51 2.17 15.03
CA GLU A 292 -21.31 3.31 14.12
C GLU A 292 -22.63 3.75 13.48
N GLN A 293 -22.83 5.08 13.37
CA GLN A 293 -24.03 5.67 12.77
C GLN A 293 -23.72 6.43 11.46
N ASP A 294 -22.46 6.73 11.22
CA ASP A 294 -22.04 7.43 10.00
C ASP A 294 -21.83 6.42 8.86
N GLY A 295 -22.53 6.62 7.75
CA GLY A 295 -22.52 5.70 6.61
C GLY A 295 -21.15 5.57 5.93
N ASP A 296 -20.39 6.66 5.82
CA ASP A 296 -19.06 6.62 5.20
C ASP A 296 -18.09 5.82 6.07
N VAL A 297 -18.14 6.01 7.40
CA VAL A 297 -17.32 5.24 8.35
C VAL A 297 -17.72 3.76 8.35
N GLN A 298 -19.03 3.46 8.25
CA GLN A 298 -19.51 2.08 8.10
C GLN A 298 -18.96 1.42 6.83
N LEU A 299 -18.92 2.13 5.71
CA LEU A 299 -18.34 1.63 4.46
C LEU A 299 -16.85 1.32 4.61
N GLU A 300 -16.08 2.22 5.22
CA GLU A 300 -14.64 2.00 5.47
C GLU A 300 -14.40 0.81 6.42
N LEU A 301 -15.23 0.65 7.45
CA LEU A 301 -15.21 -0.55 8.32
C LEU A 301 -15.55 -1.82 7.53
N GLY A 302 -16.48 -1.74 6.59
CA GLY A 302 -16.80 -2.82 5.66
C GLY A 302 -15.58 -3.25 4.83
N TYR A 303 -14.85 -2.29 4.27
CA TYR A 303 -13.59 -2.57 3.56
C TYR A 303 -12.54 -3.21 4.46
N ALA A 304 -12.37 -2.69 5.69
CA ALA A 304 -11.43 -3.25 6.66
C ALA A 304 -11.79 -4.71 7.02
N LEU A 305 -13.06 -5.00 7.25
CA LEU A 305 -13.56 -6.35 7.56
C LEU A 305 -13.29 -7.34 6.44
N LEU A 306 -13.51 -6.96 5.18
CA LEU A 306 -13.24 -7.81 4.02
C LEU A 306 -11.75 -8.11 3.85
N ALA A 307 -10.88 -7.17 4.23
CA ALA A 307 -9.42 -7.36 4.19
C ALA A 307 -8.92 -8.42 5.18
N HIS A 308 -9.68 -8.73 6.22
CA HIS A 308 -9.32 -9.76 7.22
C HIS A 308 -9.71 -11.18 6.82
N PHE A 309 -10.56 -11.37 5.81
CA PHE A 309 -11.09 -12.67 5.39
C PHE A 309 -11.71 -13.47 6.56
N GLU A 310 -12.49 -12.79 7.40
CA GLU A 310 -13.24 -13.39 8.49
C GLU A 310 -14.61 -13.86 7.99
N PHE A 311 -14.99 -15.12 8.30
CA PHE A 311 -16.29 -15.65 7.86
C PHE A 311 -17.46 -14.90 8.49
N ASP A 312 -17.29 -14.43 9.72
CA ASP A 312 -18.34 -13.72 10.47
C ASP A 312 -18.55 -12.27 9.96
N SER A 313 -17.70 -11.76 9.04
CA SER A 313 -17.84 -10.43 8.46
C SER A 313 -18.72 -10.39 7.20
N ILE A 314 -19.01 -11.52 6.57
CA ILE A 314 -19.74 -11.56 5.30
C ILE A 314 -21.15 -11.00 5.45
N ASP A 315 -21.94 -11.51 6.39
CA ASP A 315 -23.33 -11.06 6.58
C ASP A 315 -23.44 -9.58 6.98
N PRO A 316 -22.65 -9.03 7.92
CA PRO A 316 -22.68 -7.60 8.22
C PRO A 316 -22.29 -6.73 7.02
N VAL A 317 -21.29 -7.11 6.23
CA VAL A 317 -20.89 -6.35 5.06
C VAL A 317 -21.90 -6.49 3.92
N LEU A 318 -22.54 -7.65 3.77
CA LEU A 318 -23.65 -7.84 2.83
C LEU A 318 -24.78 -6.85 3.11
N GLN A 319 -25.19 -6.70 4.38
CA GLN A 319 -26.22 -5.74 4.78
C GLN A 319 -25.85 -4.28 4.45
N LEU A 320 -24.58 -3.90 4.55
CA LEU A 320 -24.11 -2.57 4.13
C LEU A 320 -24.16 -2.38 2.61
N ALA A 321 -23.92 -3.45 1.87
CA ALA A 321 -23.87 -3.43 0.42
C ALA A 321 -25.25 -3.57 -0.24
N GLU A 322 -26.31 -3.93 0.52
CA GLU A 322 -27.71 -3.98 0.09
C GLU A 322 -28.25 -2.56 -0.06
N GLY A 323 -28.28 -2.02 -1.28
CA GLY A 323 -28.89 -0.73 -1.64
C GLY A 323 -29.56 -0.82 -2.99
N ASP A 324 -30.37 0.17 -3.36
CA ASP A 324 -31.03 0.22 -4.68
C ASP A 324 -29.97 0.59 -5.75
N ASP A 325 -29.84 -0.22 -6.81
CA ASP A 325 -28.77 -0.09 -7.82
C ASP A 325 -28.76 1.27 -8.53
N ASP A 326 -29.93 1.93 -8.63
CA ASP A 326 -30.06 3.23 -9.29
C ASP A 326 -29.51 4.40 -8.44
N ASP A 327 -29.41 4.23 -7.11
CA ASP A 327 -28.99 5.27 -6.16
C ASP A 327 -27.61 5.00 -5.51
N LEU A 328 -26.94 3.87 -5.85
CA LEU A 328 -25.68 3.49 -5.23
C LEU A 328 -24.54 4.46 -5.54
N HIS A 329 -23.88 4.95 -4.48
CA HIS A 329 -22.64 5.69 -4.60
C HIS A 329 -21.52 4.80 -5.18
N PRO A 330 -20.52 5.37 -5.93
CA PRO A 330 -19.40 4.60 -6.46
C PRO A 330 -18.65 3.75 -5.42
N ASP A 331 -18.56 4.22 -4.18
CA ASP A 331 -17.87 3.51 -3.09
C ASP A 331 -18.65 2.27 -2.64
N GLU A 332 -19.99 2.30 -2.64
CA GLU A 332 -20.83 1.15 -2.33
C GLU A 332 -20.70 0.05 -3.40
N ARG A 333 -20.63 0.45 -4.68
CA ARG A 333 -20.31 -0.48 -5.78
C ARG A 333 -18.93 -1.09 -5.63
N GLY A 334 -17.97 -0.31 -5.15
CA GLY A 334 -16.63 -0.78 -4.80
C GLY A 334 -16.67 -1.84 -3.70
N LEU A 335 -17.48 -1.64 -2.66
CA LEU A 335 -17.69 -2.60 -1.57
C LEU A 335 -18.27 -3.92 -2.07
N ARG A 336 -19.31 -3.89 -2.96
CA ARG A 336 -19.87 -5.09 -3.61
C ARG A 336 -18.79 -5.88 -4.36
N SER A 337 -18.00 -5.21 -5.19
CA SER A 337 -16.92 -5.87 -5.93
C SER A 337 -15.90 -6.51 -5.00
N ARG A 338 -15.54 -5.83 -3.91
CA ARG A 338 -14.62 -6.36 -2.90
C ARG A 338 -15.22 -7.53 -2.13
N LEU A 339 -16.52 -7.47 -1.78
CA LEU A 339 -17.23 -8.57 -1.12
C LEU A 339 -17.27 -9.82 -2.00
N VAL A 340 -17.58 -9.67 -3.29
CA VAL A 340 -17.55 -10.78 -4.25
C VAL A 340 -16.17 -11.41 -4.34
N ALA A 341 -15.11 -10.61 -4.45
CA ALA A 341 -13.75 -11.12 -4.53
C ALA A 341 -13.33 -11.84 -3.23
N ALA A 342 -13.65 -11.27 -2.07
CA ALA A 342 -13.37 -11.90 -0.78
C ALA A 342 -14.17 -13.19 -0.59
N ALA A 343 -15.47 -13.21 -0.91
CA ALA A 343 -16.32 -14.38 -0.86
C ALA A 343 -15.82 -15.50 -1.79
N THR A 344 -15.34 -15.15 -2.99
CA THR A 344 -14.71 -16.10 -3.92
C THR A 344 -13.48 -16.76 -3.29
N ILE A 345 -12.59 -15.97 -2.68
CA ILE A 345 -11.38 -16.47 -1.99
C ILE A 345 -11.75 -17.38 -0.81
N MET A 346 -12.80 -16.99 -0.08
CA MET A 346 -13.30 -17.72 1.09
C MET A 346 -14.13 -18.96 0.73
N GLU A 347 -14.46 -19.16 -0.55
CA GLU A 347 -15.32 -20.23 -1.03
C GLU A 347 -16.73 -20.17 -0.40
N VAL A 348 -17.26 -18.94 -0.18
CA VAL A 348 -18.61 -18.71 0.33
C VAL A 348 -19.49 -18.04 -0.73
N THR A 349 -20.81 -18.20 -0.60
CA THR A 349 -21.80 -17.59 -1.48
C THR A 349 -22.90 -16.94 -0.65
N PHE A 350 -23.59 -15.96 -1.23
CA PHE A 350 -24.75 -15.28 -0.68
C PHE A 350 -25.81 -15.11 -1.79
N PRO A 351 -27.05 -14.76 -1.50
CA PRO A 351 -28.13 -14.78 -2.49
C PRO A 351 -27.85 -13.95 -3.76
N GLU A 352 -27.24 -12.77 -3.62
CA GLU A 352 -26.95 -11.83 -4.70
C GLU A 352 -25.59 -12.09 -5.40
N TYR A 353 -24.83 -13.12 -4.98
CA TYR A 353 -23.45 -13.37 -5.42
C TYR A 353 -23.31 -13.41 -6.95
N ASP A 354 -24.15 -14.18 -7.64
CA ASP A 354 -24.03 -14.35 -9.09
C ASP A 354 -24.32 -13.06 -9.86
N GLU A 355 -25.24 -12.24 -9.39
CA GLU A 355 -25.59 -10.96 -9.97
C GLU A 355 -24.46 -9.93 -9.77
N TRP A 356 -24.01 -9.77 -8.54
CA TRP A 356 -22.93 -8.85 -8.20
C TRP A 356 -21.59 -9.28 -8.81
N HIS A 357 -21.34 -10.58 -8.95
CA HIS A 357 -20.16 -11.08 -9.65
C HIS A 357 -20.17 -10.66 -11.13
N GLN A 358 -21.31 -10.80 -11.81
CA GLN A 358 -21.44 -10.36 -13.20
C GLN A 358 -21.29 -8.84 -13.34
N GLU A 359 -21.78 -8.06 -12.38
CA GLU A 359 -21.60 -6.62 -12.34
C GLU A 359 -20.12 -6.25 -12.11
N ALA A 360 -19.46 -6.86 -11.13
CA ALA A 360 -18.05 -6.64 -10.83
C ALA A 360 -17.17 -6.92 -12.06
N VAL A 361 -17.38 -8.03 -12.77
CA VAL A 361 -16.65 -8.35 -14.01
C VAL A 361 -16.86 -7.28 -15.08
N ARG A 362 -18.08 -6.79 -15.25
CA ARG A 362 -18.39 -5.72 -16.24
C ARG A 362 -17.76 -4.38 -15.86
N THR A 363 -17.81 -4.03 -14.58
CA THR A 363 -17.28 -2.76 -14.05
C THR A 363 -15.76 -2.75 -14.11
N ASN A 364 -15.11 -3.84 -13.72
CA ASN A 364 -13.65 -3.98 -13.77
C ASN A 364 -13.10 -3.87 -15.19
N TYR A 365 -13.83 -4.40 -16.19
CA TYR A 365 -13.45 -4.19 -17.59
C TYR A 365 -13.50 -2.70 -17.99
N GLY A 366 -14.48 -1.96 -17.52
CA GLY A 366 -14.59 -0.50 -17.74
C GLY A 366 -13.48 0.30 -17.05
N TRP A 367 -13.15 -0.04 -15.80
CA TRP A 367 -12.05 0.56 -15.06
C TRP A 367 -10.68 0.23 -15.65
N PHE A 368 -10.49 -0.98 -16.14
CA PHE A 368 -9.29 -1.40 -16.85
C PHE A 368 -9.02 -0.52 -18.09
N GLU A 369 -10.02 -0.28 -18.91
CA GLU A 369 -9.90 0.60 -20.08
C GLU A 369 -9.62 2.06 -19.68
N TYR A 370 -10.22 2.55 -18.59
CA TYR A 370 -9.99 3.88 -18.07
C TYR A 370 -8.56 4.04 -17.52
N ASP A 371 -8.11 3.15 -16.66
CA ASP A 371 -6.75 3.15 -16.11
C ASP A 371 -5.69 3.03 -17.21
N ARG A 372 -5.93 2.16 -18.19
CA ARG A 372 -5.07 1.98 -19.36
C ARG A 372 -4.88 3.30 -20.12
N LYS A 373 -5.95 4.06 -20.35
CA LYS A 373 -5.89 5.38 -21.00
C LYS A 373 -5.19 6.40 -20.12
N ARG A 374 -5.53 6.48 -18.83
CA ARG A 374 -4.95 7.41 -17.85
C ARG A 374 -3.45 7.20 -17.65
N ILE A 375 -3.00 5.96 -17.64
CA ILE A 375 -1.57 5.63 -17.52
C ILE A 375 -0.84 6.07 -18.81
N ALA A 376 -1.40 5.78 -19.98
CA ALA A 376 -0.85 6.23 -21.26
C ALA A 376 -0.71 7.77 -21.34
N GLU A 377 -1.72 8.51 -20.87
CA GLU A 377 -1.69 9.98 -20.83
C GLU A 377 -0.67 10.54 -19.84
N ASN A 378 -0.43 9.87 -18.71
CA ASN A 378 0.47 10.34 -17.66
C ASN A 378 1.95 9.94 -17.87
N PHE A 379 2.23 8.92 -18.67
CA PHE A 379 3.58 8.39 -18.89
C PHE A 379 4.01 8.38 -20.37
N GLY A 380 3.09 8.66 -21.29
CA GLY A 380 3.31 8.67 -22.75
C GLY A 380 3.77 9.99 -23.34
N ALA A 381 4.24 10.96 -22.54
CA ALA A 381 4.79 12.24 -22.99
C ALA A 381 6.28 12.38 -22.72
#